data_57ca40294885bdd5cc4a1af1e7f8eac8
#
_entry.id   57ca40294885bdd5cc4a1af1e7f8eac8
#
_cell.length_a   1.000
_cell.length_b   1.000
_cell.length_c   1.000
_cell.angle_alpha   90.00
_cell.angle_beta   90.00
_cell.angle_gamma   90.00
#
_symmetry.space_group_name_H-M   'P 1'
#
loop_
_entity.id
_entity.type
_entity.pdbx_description
1 polymer ?
#
loop_
_entity_poly.entity_id
_entity_poly.type
_entity_poly.pdbx_seq_one_letter_code
_entity_poly.pdbx_strand_id
1 'polypeptide(L)'
;MGGEMMEGGQLVDDRAPLNKYALGCTLVISMITIIFGYDTGVMSGAMIFIEDDLEINDIQVSVLAGILNLCALVGSLIAGRVSDYIGRRYTIVLASIIFLIGSVLMGYGPSYGVLLSGRCIAGIGVGFALMIAPVYTAEISPPSSRGFLTSLPDIAISFGILVGYVSNYLFSKLTLKLGWRMMLGVAAIPSLALAFGILYMPESPRWLAMQGRLGEAKSMLLKISSSKEDAERRFRDIKLAVGVDENCTDNVVQVSKSSKGHGAWKELLLRPTPSVRKILFVAIGLHFFDHATGIEAVVLYSPRIFKAAGVVDKRKLLLATVGVGVTKTLFIFIATFLLDRVGRRVLLLIGTTGMVAALTTLGFALTMVEHSEEKLMWALILSICAVYTFVAFFSMGMGPIAWVYLSEIFPLRVRALGVGIGVAVNRVMNATVSMSFISIYKAITIGGAFFMFAGLGLCSLAFIYFCMPETKGKSLEEVEELFGKKERDLGIETTRSNVQHP
;
A
#
# COMPACT_ATOMS: atom_id res chain seq x y z
N MET A 1 24.26 -34.73 18.11
CA MET A 1 23.82 -35.91 17.36
C MET A 1 22.63 -35.47 16.53
N GLY A 2 22.88 -35.35 15.26
CA GLY A 2 22.00 -34.87 14.25
C GLY A 2 20.99 -35.92 13.82
N GLY A 3 19.82 -35.47 13.51
CA GLY A 3 18.81 -36.22 12.76
C GLY A 3 18.60 -35.51 11.42
N GLU A 4 19.22 -36.04 10.39
CA GLU A 4 18.88 -35.76 9.00
C GLU A 4 17.48 -36.30 8.73
N MET A 5 16.54 -35.42 8.35
CA MET A 5 15.36 -35.81 7.58
C MET A 5 15.52 -35.24 6.18
N MET A 6 15.90 -36.09 5.25
CA MET A 6 15.74 -35.83 3.82
C MET A 6 14.31 -36.02 3.44
N GLU A 7 13.71 -34.97 2.86
CA GLU A 7 12.68 -35.08 1.81
C GLU A 7 12.58 -33.75 1.07
N GLY A 8 12.93 -33.75 -0.20
CA GLY A 8 12.40 -33.00 -1.35
C GLY A 8 12.32 -31.48 -1.36
N GLY A 9 12.74 -30.76 -0.34
CA GLY A 9 12.73 -29.30 -0.29
C GLY A 9 14.16 -28.77 -0.23
N GLN A 10 14.72 -28.33 -1.37
CA GLN A 10 15.99 -27.62 -1.35
C GLN A 10 15.88 -26.41 -0.43
N LEU A 11 16.67 -26.44 0.67
CA LEU A 11 16.87 -25.31 1.57
C LEU A 11 17.25 -24.09 0.73
N VAL A 12 16.42 -23.07 0.75
CA VAL A 12 16.82 -21.73 0.31
C VAL A 12 17.93 -21.33 1.26
N ASP A 13 19.14 -21.14 0.75
CA ASP A 13 20.27 -20.69 1.56
C ASP A 13 19.97 -19.27 2.06
N ASP A 14 19.46 -19.17 3.28
CA ASP A 14 19.15 -17.90 3.97
C ASP A 14 20.39 -17.00 4.17
N ARG A 15 21.57 -17.47 3.77
CA ARG A 15 22.84 -16.75 3.89
C ARG A 15 23.36 -16.19 2.57
N ALA A 16 22.63 -16.34 1.46
CA ALA A 16 23.06 -15.76 0.20
C ALA A 16 23.16 -14.22 0.32
N PRO A 17 24.29 -13.60 -0.04
CA PRO A 17 24.47 -12.16 0.09
C PRO A 17 23.46 -11.41 -0.77
N LEU A 18 22.92 -10.31 -0.21
CA LEU A 18 21.97 -9.44 -0.91
C LEU A 18 22.57 -8.96 -2.25
N ASN A 19 21.91 -9.23 -3.35
CA ASN A 19 22.36 -8.79 -4.67
C ASN A 19 22.27 -7.26 -4.77
N LYS A 20 23.43 -6.59 -4.84
CA LYS A 20 23.53 -5.11 -4.88
C LYS A 20 22.82 -4.51 -6.08
N TYR A 21 22.80 -5.21 -7.22
CA TYR A 21 22.14 -4.75 -8.43
C TYR A 21 20.63 -4.80 -8.27
N ALA A 22 20.08 -5.91 -7.73
CA ALA A 22 18.65 -6.01 -7.44
C ALA A 22 18.21 -4.99 -6.39
N LEU A 23 19.03 -4.74 -5.35
CA LEU A 23 18.78 -3.69 -4.36
C LEU A 23 18.76 -2.30 -4.99
N GLY A 24 19.76 -1.97 -5.83
CA GLY A 24 19.82 -0.70 -6.53
C GLY A 24 18.60 -0.47 -7.43
N CYS A 25 18.19 -1.51 -8.18
CA CYS A 25 16.97 -1.47 -8.98
C CYS A 25 15.72 -1.21 -8.12
N THR A 26 15.57 -1.92 -7.00
CA THR A 26 14.41 -1.74 -6.10
C THR A 26 14.38 -0.34 -5.49
N LEU A 27 15.53 0.22 -5.12
CA LEU A 27 15.60 1.60 -4.59
C LEU A 27 15.13 2.63 -5.63
N VAL A 28 15.55 2.49 -6.90
CA VAL A 28 15.09 3.38 -7.98
C VAL A 28 13.59 3.23 -8.20
N ILE A 29 13.06 2.00 -8.22
CA ILE A 29 11.62 1.74 -8.34
C ILE A 29 10.88 2.37 -7.16
N SER A 30 11.40 2.25 -5.93
CA SER A 30 10.79 2.81 -4.73
C SER A 30 10.74 4.34 -4.73
N MET A 31 11.50 5.04 -5.57
CA MET A 31 11.39 6.50 -5.70
C MET A 31 9.99 6.94 -6.15
N ILE A 32 9.28 6.14 -6.98
CA ILE A 32 7.91 6.50 -7.37
C ILE A 32 6.95 6.44 -6.20
N THR A 33 7.17 5.52 -5.27
CA THR A 33 6.37 5.41 -4.05
C THR A 33 6.72 6.49 -3.03
N ILE A 34 7.98 6.98 -2.99
CA ILE A 34 8.35 8.20 -2.24
C ILE A 34 7.56 9.40 -2.75
N ILE A 35 7.45 9.56 -4.07
CA ILE A 35 6.72 10.68 -4.69
C ILE A 35 5.24 10.63 -4.29
N PHE A 36 4.62 9.45 -4.31
CA PHE A 36 3.25 9.26 -3.83
C PHE A 36 3.12 9.59 -2.33
N GLY A 37 4.02 9.08 -1.50
CA GLY A 37 4.06 9.39 -0.07
C GLY A 37 4.21 10.90 0.19
N TYR A 38 5.11 11.55 -0.56
CA TYR A 38 5.30 12.99 -0.50
C TYR A 38 4.00 13.76 -0.79
N ASP A 39 3.30 13.41 -1.86
CA ASP A 39 2.05 14.06 -2.23
C ASP A 39 0.98 13.93 -1.13
N THR A 40 0.88 12.74 -0.51
CA THR A 40 -0.02 12.51 0.61
C THR A 40 0.37 13.35 1.83
N GLY A 41 1.65 13.37 2.18
CA GLY A 41 2.14 14.12 3.34
C GLY A 41 2.06 15.64 3.14
N VAL A 42 2.46 16.12 1.98
CA VAL A 42 2.46 17.57 1.70
C VAL A 42 1.05 18.14 1.67
N MET A 43 0.07 17.38 1.21
CA MET A 43 -1.33 17.83 1.14
C MET A 43 -1.89 18.17 2.54
N SER A 44 -1.49 17.41 3.57
CA SER A 44 -1.93 17.64 4.96
C SER A 44 -1.69 19.07 5.44
N GLY A 45 -0.48 19.61 5.20
CA GLY A 45 -0.16 20.99 5.58
C GLY A 45 -0.61 22.01 4.54
N ALA A 46 -0.47 21.70 3.25
CA ALA A 46 -0.82 22.60 2.16
C ALA A 46 -2.32 23.00 2.19
N MET A 47 -3.22 22.09 2.61
CA MET A 47 -4.64 22.37 2.71
C MET A 47 -4.96 23.59 3.56
N ILE A 48 -4.21 23.83 4.66
CA ILE A 48 -4.43 25.00 5.54
C ILE A 48 -4.14 26.31 4.79
N PHE A 49 -3.10 26.32 3.97
CA PHE A 49 -2.70 27.51 3.20
C PHE A 49 -3.57 27.70 1.97
N ILE A 50 -4.01 26.61 1.34
CA ILE A 50 -4.93 26.65 0.18
C ILE A 50 -6.29 27.17 0.60
N GLU A 51 -6.80 26.74 1.77
CA GLU A 51 -8.06 27.21 2.33
C GLU A 51 -8.05 28.73 2.55
N ASP A 52 -6.94 29.26 3.10
CA ASP A 52 -6.77 30.69 3.34
C ASP A 52 -6.55 31.51 2.04
N ASP A 53 -5.85 30.96 1.01
CA ASP A 53 -5.51 31.70 -0.23
C ASP A 53 -6.61 31.66 -1.28
N LEU A 54 -7.33 30.55 -1.41
CA LEU A 54 -8.38 30.34 -2.40
C LEU A 54 -9.80 30.50 -1.83
N GLU A 55 -9.93 30.77 -0.52
CA GLU A 55 -11.20 30.93 0.20
C GLU A 55 -12.19 29.78 -0.06
N ILE A 56 -11.67 28.55 -0.10
CA ILE A 56 -12.46 27.34 -0.39
C ILE A 56 -13.20 26.84 0.84
N ASN A 57 -14.37 26.25 0.61
CA ASN A 57 -15.18 25.67 1.69
C ASN A 57 -14.72 24.25 2.06
N ASP A 58 -15.20 23.72 3.21
CA ASP A 58 -14.82 22.40 3.72
C ASP A 58 -15.17 21.25 2.78
N ILE A 59 -16.22 21.37 1.97
CA ILE A 59 -16.57 20.35 0.97
C ILE A 59 -15.49 20.32 -0.11
N GLN A 60 -15.04 21.48 -0.58
CA GLN A 60 -13.97 21.59 -1.57
C GLN A 60 -12.65 21.05 -1.02
N VAL A 61 -12.34 21.32 0.26
CA VAL A 61 -11.17 20.77 0.94
C VAL A 61 -11.26 19.24 1.01
N SER A 62 -12.43 18.71 1.39
CA SER A 62 -12.66 17.26 1.46
C SER A 62 -12.51 16.57 0.11
N VAL A 63 -13.07 17.17 -0.95
CA VAL A 63 -12.91 16.66 -2.32
C VAL A 63 -11.45 16.69 -2.72
N LEU A 64 -10.73 17.78 -2.45
CA LEU A 64 -9.31 17.91 -2.78
C LEU A 64 -8.45 16.86 -2.07
N ALA A 65 -8.80 16.51 -0.83
CA ALA A 65 -8.12 15.49 -0.05
C ALA A 65 -8.31 14.08 -0.63
N GLY A 66 -9.53 13.72 -1.04
CA GLY A 66 -9.85 12.34 -1.42
C GLY A 66 -9.85 12.03 -2.91
N ILE A 67 -10.01 13.05 -3.80
CA ILE A 67 -10.12 12.83 -5.25
C ILE A 67 -8.94 12.10 -5.87
N LEU A 68 -7.75 12.32 -5.34
CA LEU A 68 -6.54 11.62 -5.77
C LEU A 68 -6.71 10.10 -5.69
N ASN A 69 -7.29 9.58 -4.61
CA ASN A 69 -7.48 8.16 -4.39
C ASN A 69 -8.54 7.55 -5.32
N LEU A 70 -9.62 8.30 -5.65
CA LEU A 70 -10.59 7.88 -6.67
C LEU A 70 -9.95 7.79 -8.05
N CYS A 71 -9.15 8.79 -8.42
CA CYS A 71 -8.42 8.77 -9.67
C CYS A 71 -7.33 7.69 -9.68
N ALA A 72 -6.70 7.39 -8.53
CA ALA A 72 -5.75 6.31 -8.40
C ALA A 72 -6.39 4.93 -8.59
N LEU A 73 -7.64 4.74 -8.16
CA LEU A 73 -8.38 3.52 -8.48
C LEU A 73 -8.49 3.32 -9.99
N VAL A 74 -8.90 4.35 -10.73
CA VAL A 74 -9.00 4.30 -12.20
C VAL A 74 -7.62 4.02 -12.82
N GLY A 75 -6.60 4.74 -12.35
CA GLY A 75 -5.21 4.56 -12.80
C GLY A 75 -4.70 3.13 -12.60
N SER A 76 -4.96 2.52 -11.43
CA SER A 76 -4.50 1.16 -11.12
C SER A 76 -5.17 0.08 -11.98
N LEU A 77 -6.45 0.25 -12.31
CA LEU A 77 -7.18 -0.67 -13.20
C LEU A 77 -6.64 -0.64 -14.64
N ILE A 78 -6.23 0.54 -15.10
CA ILE A 78 -5.65 0.72 -16.44
C ILE A 78 -4.19 0.25 -16.47
N ALA A 79 -3.44 0.51 -15.40
CA ALA A 79 -2.00 0.26 -15.30
C ALA A 79 -1.62 -1.20 -15.58
N GLY A 80 -2.43 -2.16 -15.15
CA GLY A 80 -2.19 -3.58 -15.37
C GLY A 80 -2.09 -3.91 -16.86
N ARG A 81 -3.08 -3.50 -17.65
CA ARG A 81 -3.10 -3.74 -19.12
C ARG A 81 -1.98 -3.00 -19.83
N VAL A 82 -1.74 -1.75 -19.44
CA VAL A 82 -0.66 -0.92 -20.02
C VAL A 82 0.69 -1.57 -19.73
N SER A 83 0.93 -2.01 -18.50
CA SER A 83 2.16 -2.69 -18.09
C SER A 83 2.43 -3.99 -18.83
N ASP A 84 1.39 -4.75 -19.15
CA ASP A 84 1.54 -5.98 -19.94
C ASP A 84 1.85 -5.69 -21.41
N TYR A 85 1.40 -4.56 -21.94
CA TYR A 85 1.63 -4.15 -23.32
C TYR A 85 3.00 -3.47 -23.53
N ILE A 86 3.32 -2.41 -22.76
CA ILE A 86 4.55 -1.61 -22.95
C ILE A 86 5.73 -2.02 -22.06
N GLY A 87 5.50 -2.88 -21.05
CA GLY A 87 6.50 -3.32 -20.08
C GLY A 87 6.50 -2.51 -18.79
N ARG A 88 7.22 -3.04 -17.79
CA ARG A 88 7.23 -2.46 -16.44
C ARG A 88 7.98 -1.14 -16.40
N ARG A 89 9.14 -1.09 -17.05
CA ARG A 89 10.00 0.10 -17.13
C ARG A 89 9.26 1.30 -17.73
N TYR A 90 8.68 1.13 -18.92
CA TYR A 90 7.98 2.22 -19.59
C TYR A 90 6.67 2.61 -18.90
N THR A 91 6.04 1.70 -18.19
CA THR A 91 4.86 2.02 -17.35
C THR A 91 5.24 2.95 -16.20
N ILE A 92 6.42 2.79 -15.58
CA ILE A 92 6.91 3.71 -14.55
C ILE A 92 7.26 5.07 -15.17
N VAL A 93 7.88 5.10 -16.37
CA VAL A 93 8.11 6.36 -17.08
C VAL A 93 6.80 7.11 -17.30
N LEU A 94 5.78 6.42 -17.81
CA LEU A 94 4.45 6.99 -18.03
C LEU A 94 3.83 7.51 -16.73
N ALA A 95 3.88 6.73 -15.65
CA ALA A 95 3.41 7.14 -14.34
C ALA A 95 4.12 8.41 -13.84
N SER A 96 5.44 8.47 -14.00
CA SER A 96 6.26 9.64 -13.61
C SER A 96 5.92 10.89 -14.40
N ILE A 97 5.67 10.76 -15.71
CA ILE A 97 5.26 11.87 -16.58
C ILE A 97 3.86 12.36 -16.19
N ILE A 98 2.90 11.46 -15.98
CA ILE A 98 1.55 11.82 -15.55
C ILE A 98 1.61 12.57 -14.21
N PHE A 99 2.40 12.07 -13.26
CA PHE A 99 2.56 12.71 -11.96
C PHE A 99 3.28 14.07 -12.07
N LEU A 100 4.29 14.18 -12.93
CA LEU A 100 4.97 15.45 -13.24
C LEU A 100 3.98 16.51 -13.73
N ILE A 101 3.14 16.17 -14.69
CA ILE A 101 2.11 17.08 -15.22
C ILE A 101 1.16 17.51 -14.10
N GLY A 102 0.67 16.56 -13.29
CA GLY A 102 -0.17 16.84 -12.14
C GLY A 102 0.49 17.80 -11.14
N SER A 103 1.76 17.55 -10.79
CA SER A 103 2.52 18.38 -9.84
C SER A 103 2.75 19.81 -10.36
N VAL A 104 3.06 19.96 -11.64
CA VAL A 104 3.22 21.28 -12.28
C VAL A 104 1.90 22.05 -12.26
N LEU A 105 0.78 21.39 -12.59
CA LEU A 105 -0.54 22.02 -12.55
C LEU A 105 -0.92 22.44 -11.12
N MET A 106 -0.62 21.61 -10.12
CA MET A 106 -0.86 21.95 -8.72
C MET A 106 0.03 23.09 -8.24
N GLY A 107 1.31 23.09 -8.61
CA GLY A 107 2.27 24.15 -8.25
C GLY A 107 1.97 25.48 -8.93
N TYR A 108 1.44 25.48 -10.15
CA TYR A 108 0.96 26.69 -10.83
C TYR A 108 -0.36 27.20 -10.22
N GLY A 109 -1.34 26.33 -9.98
CA GLY A 109 -2.61 26.48 -9.28
C GLY A 109 -3.24 27.87 -9.17
N PRO A 110 -3.66 28.55 -10.29
CA PRO A 110 -4.28 29.88 -10.20
C PRO A 110 -5.69 29.83 -9.59
N SER A 111 -6.34 28.67 -9.61
CA SER A 111 -7.71 28.48 -9.15
C SER A 111 -7.93 27.06 -8.62
N TYR A 112 -9.03 26.89 -7.85
CA TYR A 112 -9.44 25.58 -7.34
C TYR A 112 -9.62 24.55 -8.48
N GLY A 113 -10.20 24.92 -9.62
CA GLY A 113 -10.41 24.01 -10.75
C GLY A 113 -9.11 23.46 -11.34
N VAL A 114 -8.09 24.30 -11.49
CA VAL A 114 -6.76 23.86 -11.96
C VAL A 114 -6.07 22.97 -10.93
N LEU A 115 -6.17 23.32 -9.64
CA LEU A 115 -5.64 22.51 -8.56
C LEU A 115 -6.30 21.13 -8.50
N LEU A 116 -7.64 21.07 -8.62
CA LEU A 116 -8.40 19.82 -8.66
C LEU A 116 -8.02 18.97 -9.88
N SER A 117 -7.89 19.58 -11.05
CA SER A 117 -7.44 18.90 -12.27
C SER A 117 -6.04 18.30 -12.10
N GLY A 118 -5.12 19.06 -11.49
CA GLY A 118 -3.79 18.56 -11.14
C GLY A 118 -3.84 17.36 -10.20
N ARG A 119 -4.71 17.38 -9.17
CA ARG A 119 -4.96 16.25 -8.26
C ARG A 119 -5.51 15.02 -8.98
N CYS A 120 -6.43 15.19 -9.91
CA CYS A 120 -6.98 14.08 -10.70
C CYS A 120 -5.88 13.43 -11.56
N ILE A 121 -5.09 14.24 -12.26
CA ILE A 121 -4.01 13.75 -13.11
C ILE A 121 -2.93 13.06 -12.25
N ALA A 122 -2.48 13.70 -11.16
CA ALA A 122 -1.52 13.09 -10.23
C ALA A 122 -2.06 11.76 -9.67
N GLY A 123 -3.37 11.70 -9.33
CA GLY A 123 -4.03 10.49 -8.86
C GLY A 123 -3.92 9.32 -9.85
N ILE A 124 -4.14 9.56 -11.14
CA ILE A 124 -3.95 8.53 -12.16
C ILE A 124 -2.50 8.01 -12.13
N GLY A 125 -1.51 8.92 -12.07
CA GLY A 125 -0.10 8.54 -11.96
C GLY A 125 0.22 7.72 -10.71
N VAL A 126 -0.38 8.08 -9.56
CA VAL A 126 -0.30 7.31 -8.31
C VAL A 126 -0.87 5.90 -8.49
N GLY A 127 -2.02 5.76 -9.17
CA GLY A 127 -2.61 4.44 -9.46
C GLY A 127 -1.68 3.54 -10.26
N PHE A 128 -1.01 4.09 -11.27
CA PHE A 128 0.03 3.38 -12.01
C PHE A 128 1.19 2.97 -11.11
N ALA A 129 1.67 3.87 -10.26
CA ALA A 129 2.78 3.64 -9.34
C ALA A 129 2.48 2.50 -8.34
N LEU A 130 1.33 2.53 -7.71
CA LEU A 130 0.90 1.55 -6.70
C LEU A 130 0.73 0.15 -7.27
N MET A 131 0.33 0.05 -8.53
CA MET A 131 0.22 -1.23 -9.21
C MET A 131 1.57 -1.77 -9.67
N ILE A 132 2.42 -0.90 -10.28
CA ILE A 132 3.61 -1.38 -10.98
C ILE A 132 4.82 -1.58 -10.05
N ALA A 133 4.99 -0.75 -9.02
CA ALA A 133 6.18 -0.82 -8.16
C ALA A 133 6.30 -2.16 -7.41
N PRO A 134 5.26 -2.69 -6.74
CA PRO A 134 5.33 -4.01 -6.11
C PRO A 134 5.55 -5.14 -7.11
N VAL A 135 4.87 -5.10 -8.26
CA VAL A 135 4.98 -6.13 -9.30
C VAL A 135 6.41 -6.19 -9.85
N TYR A 136 6.96 -5.05 -10.25
CA TYR A 136 8.30 -4.99 -10.80
C TYR A 136 9.36 -5.40 -9.76
N THR A 137 9.23 -4.92 -8.52
CA THR A 137 10.10 -5.31 -7.41
C THR A 137 10.08 -6.83 -7.19
N ALA A 138 8.89 -7.45 -7.17
CA ALA A 138 8.76 -8.90 -6.99
C ALA A 138 9.37 -9.70 -8.16
N GLU A 139 9.28 -9.19 -9.40
CA GLU A 139 9.81 -9.83 -10.61
C GLU A 139 11.35 -9.80 -10.67
N ILE A 140 11.98 -8.73 -10.17
CA ILE A 140 13.45 -8.62 -10.15
C ILE A 140 14.09 -9.19 -8.89
N SER A 141 13.36 -9.36 -7.80
CA SER A 141 13.90 -9.81 -6.51
C SER A 141 14.30 -11.29 -6.53
N PRO A 142 15.51 -11.63 -6.03
CA PRO A 142 15.89 -13.02 -5.75
C PRO A 142 14.98 -13.63 -4.68
N PRO A 143 14.69 -14.95 -4.73
CA PRO A 143 13.85 -15.61 -3.71
C PRO A 143 14.35 -15.41 -2.28
N SER A 144 15.67 -15.46 -2.07
CA SER A 144 16.34 -15.32 -0.77
C SER A 144 16.14 -13.95 -0.09
N SER A 145 15.93 -12.89 -0.86
CA SER A 145 15.78 -11.50 -0.35
C SER A 145 14.48 -10.84 -0.77
N ARG A 146 13.55 -11.60 -1.36
CA ARG A 146 12.29 -11.06 -1.89
C ARG A 146 11.46 -10.36 -0.82
N GLY A 147 11.31 -10.96 0.36
CA GLY A 147 10.53 -10.37 1.46
C GLY A 147 11.02 -8.98 1.82
N PHE A 148 12.32 -8.82 2.04
CA PHE A 148 12.92 -7.52 2.34
C PHE A 148 12.78 -6.53 1.17
N LEU A 149 13.10 -6.94 -0.06
CA LEU A 149 13.05 -6.04 -1.22
C LEU A 149 11.62 -5.58 -1.54
N THR A 150 10.62 -6.45 -1.37
CA THR A 150 9.21 -6.09 -1.61
C THR A 150 8.61 -5.20 -0.52
N SER A 151 9.22 -5.10 0.67
CA SER A 151 8.80 -4.16 1.70
C SER A 151 9.37 -2.74 1.51
N LEU A 152 10.42 -2.58 0.69
CA LEU A 152 11.04 -1.27 0.46
C LEU A 152 10.08 -0.22 -0.13
N PRO A 153 9.17 -0.53 -1.08
CA PRO A 153 8.18 0.43 -1.54
C PRO A 153 7.28 0.98 -0.43
N ASP A 154 6.86 0.18 0.54
CA ASP A 154 6.00 0.62 1.65
C ASP A 154 6.76 1.51 2.65
N ILE A 155 8.01 1.15 2.95
CA ILE A 155 8.91 2.00 3.73
C ILE A 155 9.12 3.34 3.01
N ALA A 156 9.30 3.30 1.69
CA ALA A 156 9.48 4.48 0.85
C ALA A 156 8.24 5.40 0.84
N ILE A 157 7.01 4.84 0.83
CA ILE A 157 5.78 5.64 0.99
C ILE A 157 5.81 6.41 2.31
N SER A 158 6.12 5.73 3.42
CA SER A 158 6.14 6.35 4.75
C SER A 158 7.24 7.40 4.87
N PHE A 159 8.41 7.16 4.29
CA PHE A 159 9.47 8.14 4.19
C PHE A 159 9.06 9.34 3.33
N GLY A 160 8.36 9.11 2.22
CA GLY A 160 7.79 10.16 1.38
C GLY A 160 6.82 11.05 2.15
N ILE A 161 5.91 10.49 2.96
CA ILE A 161 5.00 11.23 3.84
C ILE A 161 5.78 12.12 4.81
N LEU A 162 6.82 11.58 5.44
CA LEU A 162 7.69 12.36 6.32
C LEU A 162 8.34 13.54 5.59
N VAL A 163 8.90 13.31 4.39
CA VAL A 163 9.50 14.38 3.57
C VAL A 163 8.46 15.43 3.19
N GLY A 164 7.22 15.03 2.88
CA GLY A 164 6.09 15.93 2.63
C GLY A 164 5.77 16.82 3.84
N TYR A 165 5.72 16.24 5.04
CA TYR A 165 5.51 17.00 6.27
C TYR A 165 6.66 17.97 6.59
N VAL A 166 7.91 17.55 6.37
CA VAL A 166 9.08 18.44 6.50
C VAL A 166 9.01 19.58 5.48
N SER A 167 8.62 19.29 4.25
CA SER A 167 8.40 20.28 3.19
C SER A 167 7.37 21.34 3.61
N ASN A 168 6.24 20.92 4.19
CA ASN A 168 5.23 21.84 4.74
C ASN A 168 5.83 22.79 5.77
N TYR A 169 6.62 22.26 6.72
CA TYR A 169 7.28 23.08 7.73
C TYR A 169 8.28 24.06 7.13
N LEU A 170 9.07 23.65 6.15
CA LEU A 170 10.09 24.51 5.53
C LEU A 170 9.44 25.62 4.70
N PHE A 171 8.50 25.28 3.82
CA PHE A 171 7.84 26.23 2.93
C PHE A 171 6.77 27.09 3.60
N SER A 172 6.34 26.75 4.82
CA SER A 172 5.45 27.61 5.63
C SER A 172 6.07 28.95 5.99
N LYS A 173 7.39 29.11 5.82
CA LYS A 173 8.11 30.37 6.04
C LYS A 173 7.97 31.35 4.88
N LEU A 174 7.51 30.87 3.70
CA LEU A 174 7.28 31.71 2.52
C LEU A 174 5.93 32.44 2.62
N THR A 175 5.69 33.34 1.68
CA THR A 175 4.39 34.03 1.57
C THR A 175 3.26 33.01 1.34
N LEU A 176 2.04 33.35 1.78
CA LEU A 176 0.88 32.45 1.66
C LEU A 176 0.73 31.86 0.26
N LYS A 177 0.75 32.72 -0.76
CA LYS A 177 0.59 32.29 -2.16
C LYS A 177 1.72 31.43 -2.70
N LEU A 178 2.96 31.73 -2.35
CA LEU A 178 4.12 30.98 -2.84
C LEU A 178 4.32 29.68 -2.04
N GLY A 179 4.05 29.70 -0.74
CA GLY A 179 4.32 28.57 0.17
C GLY A 179 3.66 27.28 -0.29
N TRP A 180 2.34 27.24 -0.41
CA TRP A 180 1.64 26.02 -0.79
C TRP A 180 1.90 25.59 -2.24
N ARG A 181 2.14 26.56 -3.14
CA ARG A 181 2.53 26.25 -4.53
C ARG A 181 3.88 25.55 -4.59
N MET A 182 4.84 26.01 -3.80
CA MET A 182 6.14 25.33 -3.68
C MET A 182 6.00 23.97 -3.01
N MET A 183 5.18 23.85 -1.97
CA MET A 183 4.91 22.55 -1.31
C MET A 183 4.45 21.50 -2.34
N LEU A 184 3.50 21.82 -3.20
CA LEU A 184 2.96 20.90 -4.20
C LEU A 184 3.86 20.78 -5.43
N GLY A 185 4.44 21.89 -5.90
CA GLY A 185 5.22 21.93 -7.14
C GLY A 185 6.57 21.25 -7.06
N VAL A 186 7.21 21.22 -5.87
CA VAL A 186 8.53 20.58 -5.68
C VAL A 186 8.49 19.08 -6.01
N ALA A 187 7.35 18.41 -5.91
CA ALA A 187 7.19 17.02 -6.33
C ALA A 187 7.49 16.79 -7.82
N ALA A 188 7.44 17.82 -8.66
CA ALA A 188 7.81 17.75 -10.07
C ALA A 188 9.30 17.38 -10.26
N ILE A 189 10.19 17.84 -9.36
CA ILE A 189 11.64 17.60 -9.48
C ILE A 189 11.97 16.10 -9.38
N PRO A 190 11.61 15.38 -8.30
CA PRO A 190 11.89 13.96 -8.22
C PRO A 190 11.13 13.15 -9.28
N SER A 191 9.95 13.60 -9.73
CA SER A 191 9.20 12.93 -10.78
C SER A 191 9.93 12.99 -12.12
N LEU A 192 10.51 14.15 -12.46
CA LEU A 192 11.33 14.34 -13.66
C LEU A 192 12.63 13.50 -13.57
N ALA A 193 13.31 13.56 -12.43
CA ALA A 193 14.52 12.76 -12.19
C ALA A 193 14.27 11.27 -12.34
N LEU A 194 13.12 10.78 -11.81
CA LEU A 194 12.74 9.39 -11.94
C LEU A 194 12.41 9.01 -13.39
N ALA A 195 11.68 9.87 -14.13
CA ALA A 195 11.35 9.61 -15.53
C ALA A 195 12.61 9.35 -16.38
N PHE A 196 13.71 10.09 -16.11
CA PHE A 196 15.00 9.85 -16.77
C PHE A 196 15.75 8.66 -16.15
N GLY A 197 15.82 8.56 -14.83
CA GLY A 197 16.57 7.51 -14.12
C GLY A 197 16.08 6.11 -14.46
N ILE A 198 14.78 5.91 -14.58
CA ILE A 198 14.19 4.61 -14.90
C ILE A 198 14.52 4.14 -16.33
N LEU A 199 14.88 5.04 -17.24
CA LEU A 199 15.30 4.66 -18.59
C LEU A 199 16.62 3.87 -18.62
N TYR A 200 17.45 4.01 -17.59
CA TYR A 200 18.68 3.21 -17.41
C TYR A 200 18.44 1.87 -16.73
N MET A 201 17.23 1.66 -16.21
CA MET A 201 16.86 0.42 -15.55
C MET A 201 16.57 -0.69 -16.57
N PRO A 202 16.85 -1.95 -16.23
CA PRO A 202 16.50 -3.09 -17.06
C PRO A 202 14.98 -3.28 -17.13
N GLU A 203 14.51 -4.01 -18.13
CA GLU A 203 13.11 -4.47 -18.16
C GLU A 203 12.96 -5.76 -17.33
N SER A 204 11.73 -6.07 -16.91
CA SER A 204 11.44 -7.29 -16.16
C SER A 204 11.78 -8.55 -16.98
N PRO A 205 12.51 -9.52 -16.39
CA PRO A 205 12.81 -10.77 -17.07
C PRO A 205 11.56 -11.60 -17.39
N ARG A 206 10.52 -11.50 -16.55
CA ARG A 206 9.22 -12.16 -16.82
C ARG A 206 8.51 -11.54 -18.03
N TRP A 207 8.50 -10.22 -18.09
CA TRP A 207 7.89 -9.52 -19.23
C TRP A 207 8.66 -9.80 -20.53
N LEU A 208 10.00 -9.77 -20.48
CA LEU A 208 10.84 -10.11 -21.64
C LEU A 208 10.52 -11.53 -22.15
N ALA A 209 10.38 -12.50 -21.25
CA ALA A 209 10.00 -13.86 -21.64
C ALA A 209 8.58 -13.93 -22.23
N MET A 210 7.61 -13.19 -21.67
CA MET A 210 6.25 -13.11 -22.23
C MET A 210 6.23 -12.50 -23.63
N GLN A 211 7.19 -11.62 -23.96
CA GLN A 211 7.38 -11.06 -25.30
C GLN A 211 8.23 -11.97 -26.22
N GLY A 212 8.63 -13.15 -25.76
CA GLY A 212 9.45 -14.08 -26.49
C GLY A 212 10.95 -13.74 -26.55
N ARG A 213 11.43 -12.69 -25.85
CA ARG A 213 12.83 -12.22 -25.82
C ARG A 213 13.64 -12.99 -24.76
N LEU A 214 13.80 -14.31 -24.94
CA LEU A 214 14.38 -15.22 -23.96
C LEU A 214 15.87 -14.93 -23.67
N GLY A 215 16.65 -14.55 -24.68
CA GLY A 215 18.08 -14.23 -24.51
C GLY A 215 18.29 -13.03 -23.57
N GLU A 216 17.48 -11.98 -23.71
CA GLU A 216 17.55 -10.81 -22.83
C GLU A 216 17.04 -11.14 -21.41
N ALA A 217 15.95 -11.94 -21.31
CA ALA A 217 15.44 -12.40 -20.03
C ALA A 217 16.52 -13.19 -19.25
N LYS A 218 17.25 -14.10 -19.92
CA LYS A 218 18.35 -14.86 -19.33
C LYS A 218 19.49 -13.95 -18.86
N SER A 219 19.90 -12.98 -19.69
CA SER A 219 20.98 -12.04 -19.35
C SER A 219 20.63 -11.19 -18.13
N MET A 220 19.36 -10.83 -17.99
CA MET A 220 18.87 -10.09 -16.82
C MET A 220 18.83 -10.93 -15.56
N LEU A 221 18.36 -12.17 -15.65
CA LEU A 221 18.34 -13.08 -14.50
C LEU A 221 19.75 -13.32 -13.96
N LEU A 222 20.77 -13.44 -14.84
CA LEU A 222 22.17 -13.56 -14.42
C LEU A 222 22.68 -12.34 -13.63
N LYS A 223 22.16 -11.15 -13.89
CA LYS A 223 22.54 -9.91 -13.15
C LYS A 223 21.85 -9.77 -11.80
N ILE A 224 20.56 -10.18 -11.71
CA ILE A 224 19.74 -9.98 -10.51
C ILE A 224 19.71 -11.17 -9.57
N SER A 225 20.13 -12.37 -9.99
CA SER A 225 20.14 -13.57 -9.15
C SER A 225 21.38 -13.64 -8.27
N SER A 226 21.29 -14.40 -7.20
CA SER A 226 22.39 -14.56 -6.23
C SER A 226 23.49 -15.50 -6.74
N SER A 227 23.16 -16.47 -7.60
CA SER A 227 24.09 -17.40 -8.25
C SER A 227 23.64 -17.71 -9.68
N LYS A 228 24.55 -18.34 -10.47
CA LYS A 228 24.22 -18.79 -11.83
C LYS A 228 23.16 -19.89 -11.80
N GLU A 229 23.24 -20.79 -10.84
CA GLU A 229 22.30 -21.89 -10.64
C GLU A 229 20.89 -21.37 -10.32
N ASP A 230 20.79 -20.33 -9.46
CA ASP A 230 19.52 -19.64 -9.18
C ASP A 230 18.96 -18.96 -10.43
N ALA A 231 19.80 -18.29 -11.22
CA ALA A 231 19.39 -17.68 -12.47
C ALA A 231 18.84 -18.69 -13.48
N GLU A 232 19.50 -19.85 -13.63
CA GLU A 232 19.04 -20.90 -14.53
C GLU A 232 17.77 -21.58 -14.05
N ARG A 233 17.62 -21.81 -12.75
CA ARG A 233 16.38 -22.32 -12.17
C ARG A 233 15.22 -21.37 -12.44
N ARG A 234 15.37 -20.08 -12.09
CA ARG A 234 14.36 -19.04 -12.36
C ARG A 234 14.02 -18.91 -13.85
N PHE A 235 15.01 -19.07 -14.71
CA PHE A 235 14.79 -19.01 -16.15
C PHE A 235 13.98 -20.21 -16.65
N ARG A 236 14.21 -21.42 -16.14
CA ARG A 236 13.38 -22.60 -16.43
C ARG A 236 11.94 -22.39 -15.97
N ASP A 237 11.75 -21.94 -14.73
CA ASP A 237 10.42 -21.66 -14.17
C ASP A 237 9.65 -20.65 -15.02
N ILE A 238 10.32 -19.59 -15.49
CA ILE A 238 9.72 -18.57 -16.36
C ILE A 238 9.36 -19.17 -17.74
N LYS A 239 10.23 -19.99 -18.35
CA LYS A 239 9.93 -20.67 -19.61
C LYS A 239 8.67 -21.53 -19.50
N LEU A 240 8.59 -22.35 -18.46
CA LEU A 240 7.42 -23.20 -18.19
C LEU A 240 6.15 -22.35 -17.99
N ALA A 241 6.24 -21.28 -17.23
CA ALA A 241 5.10 -20.38 -16.98
C ALA A 241 4.58 -19.71 -18.25
N VAL A 242 5.46 -19.48 -19.23
CA VAL A 242 5.11 -18.86 -20.53
C VAL A 242 4.73 -19.91 -21.58
N GLY A 243 4.86 -21.21 -21.26
CA GLY A 243 4.52 -22.33 -22.15
C GLY A 243 5.58 -22.60 -23.22
N VAL A 244 6.84 -22.28 -22.94
CA VAL A 244 8.00 -22.58 -23.77
C VAL A 244 8.71 -23.82 -23.23
N ASP A 245 9.19 -24.69 -24.13
CA ASP A 245 9.96 -25.89 -23.77
C ASP A 245 11.22 -25.52 -22.96
N GLU A 246 11.50 -26.28 -21.90
CA GLU A 246 12.68 -26.08 -21.06
C GLU A 246 13.99 -26.13 -21.85
N ASN A 247 14.05 -27.02 -22.85
CA ASN A 247 15.22 -27.26 -23.68
C ASN A 247 15.38 -26.24 -24.83
N CYS A 248 14.41 -25.33 -25.00
CA CYS A 248 14.50 -24.32 -26.03
C CYS A 248 15.71 -23.39 -25.77
N THR A 249 16.64 -23.32 -26.71
CA THR A 249 17.85 -22.49 -26.64
C THR A 249 17.73 -21.21 -27.46
N ASP A 250 16.64 -21.01 -28.16
CA ASP A 250 16.43 -19.85 -29.03
C ASP A 250 16.34 -18.56 -28.23
N ASN A 251 17.01 -17.51 -28.73
CA ASN A 251 16.99 -16.20 -28.10
C ASN A 251 15.65 -15.48 -28.26
N VAL A 252 14.89 -15.81 -29.31
CA VAL A 252 13.59 -15.23 -29.61
C VAL A 252 12.63 -16.33 -30.03
N VAL A 253 11.47 -16.40 -29.34
CA VAL A 253 10.44 -17.42 -29.58
C VAL A 253 9.08 -16.76 -29.74
N GLN A 254 8.23 -17.26 -30.63
CA GLN A 254 6.83 -16.85 -30.65
C GLN A 254 6.07 -17.50 -29.50
N VAL A 255 5.68 -16.68 -28.53
CA VAL A 255 4.87 -17.11 -27.39
C VAL A 255 3.40 -17.01 -27.74
N SER A 256 2.67 -18.12 -27.67
CA SER A 256 1.22 -18.12 -27.85
C SER A 256 0.56 -17.29 -26.75
N LYS A 257 -0.22 -16.28 -27.12
CA LYS A 257 -1.05 -15.52 -26.17
C LYS A 257 -2.09 -16.45 -25.56
N SER A 258 -1.71 -17.14 -24.50
CA SER A 258 -2.62 -18.04 -23.79
C SER A 258 -3.78 -17.25 -23.19
N SER A 259 -5.01 -17.68 -23.57
CA SER A 259 -6.31 -17.17 -23.10
C SER A 259 -6.61 -17.41 -21.61
N LYS A 260 -5.58 -17.56 -20.76
CA LYS A 260 -5.72 -18.01 -19.35
C LYS A 260 -6.41 -17.00 -18.41
N GLY A 261 -6.63 -15.75 -18.84
CA GLY A 261 -7.29 -14.74 -17.99
C GLY A 261 -8.82 -14.80 -17.91
N HIS A 262 -9.49 -15.37 -18.92
CA HIS A 262 -10.97 -15.35 -18.98
C HIS A 262 -11.64 -16.29 -17.96
N GLY A 263 -10.98 -17.38 -17.55
CA GLY A 263 -11.51 -18.33 -16.56
C GLY A 263 -11.42 -17.82 -15.11
N ALA A 264 -10.36 -17.10 -14.78
CA ALA A 264 -10.09 -16.64 -13.42
C ALA A 264 -11.13 -15.63 -12.91
N TRP A 265 -11.66 -14.74 -13.76
CA TRP A 265 -12.74 -13.82 -13.39
C TRP A 265 -14.04 -14.55 -13.06
N LYS A 266 -14.38 -15.59 -13.85
CA LYS A 266 -15.57 -16.42 -13.59
C LYS A 266 -15.43 -17.19 -12.28
N GLU A 267 -14.25 -17.73 -12.02
CA GLU A 267 -13.95 -18.46 -10.78
C GLU A 267 -13.99 -17.54 -9.56
N LEU A 268 -13.47 -16.30 -9.66
CA LEU A 268 -13.38 -15.40 -8.52
C LEU A 268 -14.72 -14.72 -8.18
N LEU A 269 -15.48 -14.25 -9.19
CA LEU A 269 -16.66 -13.41 -8.99
C LEU A 269 -17.99 -14.12 -9.25
N LEU A 270 -18.08 -15.00 -10.26
CA LEU A 270 -19.34 -15.59 -10.67
C LEU A 270 -19.59 -16.98 -10.03
N ARG A 271 -18.55 -17.77 -9.85
CA ARG A 271 -18.65 -19.13 -9.26
C ARG A 271 -17.46 -19.43 -8.36
N PRO A 272 -17.27 -18.65 -7.27
CA PRO A 272 -16.17 -18.91 -6.34
C PRO A 272 -16.36 -20.24 -5.62
N THR A 273 -15.28 -21.01 -5.51
CA THR A 273 -15.27 -22.16 -4.60
C THR A 273 -15.48 -21.68 -3.15
N PRO A 274 -16.01 -22.51 -2.25
CA PRO A 274 -16.23 -22.09 -0.85
C PRO A 274 -14.99 -21.49 -0.18
N SER A 275 -13.80 -22.07 -0.43
CA SER A 275 -12.52 -21.56 0.08
C SER A 275 -12.21 -20.18 -0.51
N VAL A 276 -12.31 -20.01 -1.84
CA VAL A 276 -12.06 -18.72 -2.53
C VAL A 276 -13.03 -17.64 -2.06
N ARG A 277 -14.30 -17.99 -1.81
CA ARG A 277 -15.29 -17.04 -1.27
C ARG A 277 -14.91 -16.54 0.13
N LYS A 278 -14.44 -17.43 1.03
CA LYS A 278 -13.96 -17.03 2.36
C LYS A 278 -12.70 -16.17 2.26
N ILE A 279 -11.73 -16.55 1.41
CA ILE A 279 -10.53 -15.77 1.16
C ILE A 279 -10.89 -14.37 0.66
N LEU A 280 -11.81 -14.28 -0.30
CA LEU A 280 -12.25 -12.98 -0.84
C LEU A 280 -12.94 -12.14 0.23
N PHE A 281 -13.78 -12.72 1.09
CA PHE A 281 -14.41 -12.04 2.21
C PHE A 281 -13.37 -11.49 3.20
N VAL A 282 -12.34 -12.27 3.53
CA VAL A 282 -11.25 -11.84 4.42
C VAL A 282 -10.42 -10.74 3.77
N ALA A 283 -10.10 -10.86 2.49
CA ALA A 283 -9.36 -9.86 1.73
C ALA A 283 -10.09 -8.50 1.69
N ILE A 284 -11.38 -8.52 1.36
CA ILE A 284 -12.23 -7.31 1.33
C ILE A 284 -12.35 -6.72 2.73
N GLY A 285 -12.65 -7.53 3.74
CA GLY A 285 -12.81 -7.09 5.12
C GLY A 285 -11.54 -6.46 5.69
N LEU A 286 -10.38 -7.07 5.42
CA LEU A 286 -9.09 -6.55 5.88
C LEU A 286 -8.81 -5.16 5.30
N HIS A 287 -8.94 -4.98 3.98
CA HIS A 287 -8.73 -3.68 3.34
C HIS A 287 -9.83 -2.64 3.61
N PHE A 288 -11.04 -3.10 3.92
CA PHE A 288 -12.09 -2.23 4.45
C PHE A 288 -11.68 -1.64 5.80
N PHE A 289 -11.32 -2.49 6.77
CA PHE A 289 -10.94 -2.06 8.11
C PHE A 289 -9.60 -1.31 8.15
N ASP A 290 -8.68 -1.57 7.22
CA ASP A 290 -7.41 -0.87 7.09
C ASP A 290 -7.62 0.66 7.07
N HIS A 291 -8.57 1.16 6.28
CA HIS A 291 -8.90 2.58 6.22
C HIS A 291 -10.08 3.01 7.09
N ALA A 292 -11.07 2.11 7.32
CA ALA A 292 -12.25 2.43 8.15
C ALA A 292 -11.88 2.80 9.59
N THR A 293 -10.72 2.36 10.09
CA THR A 293 -10.16 2.76 11.40
C THR A 293 -9.62 4.19 11.44
N GLY A 294 -9.66 4.94 10.32
CA GLY A 294 -9.42 6.38 10.31
C GLY A 294 -7.96 6.81 10.12
N ILE A 295 -7.07 5.93 9.65
CA ILE A 295 -5.66 6.30 9.43
C ILE A 295 -5.51 7.48 8.47
N GLU A 296 -6.31 7.54 7.39
CA GLU A 296 -6.24 8.63 6.43
C GLU A 296 -6.73 9.96 7.03
N ALA A 297 -7.72 9.90 7.92
CA ALA A 297 -8.14 11.07 8.68
C ALA A 297 -6.98 11.62 9.51
N VAL A 298 -6.23 10.75 10.19
CA VAL A 298 -5.07 11.18 10.98
C VAL A 298 -3.94 11.69 10.08
N VAL A 299 -3.58 10.99 9.02
CA VAL A 299 -2.45 11.36 8.14
C VAL A 299 -2.72 12.69 7.41
N LEU A 300 -3.92 12.85 6.82
CA LEU A 300 -4.26 14.04 6.03
C LEU A 300 -4.65 15.25 6.88
N TYR A 301 -5.31 15.03 8.01
CA TYR A 301 -5.87 16.10 8.82
C TYR A 301 -5.17 16.29 10.17
N SER A 302 -3.95 15.73 10.36
CA SER A 302 -3.15 15.93 11.59
C SER A 302 -3.08 17.39 12.05
N PRO A 303 -2.82 18.40 11.18
CA PRO A 303 -2.80 19.79 11.64
C PRO A 303 -4.15 20.27 12.18
N ARG A 304 -5.27 19.85 11.56
CA ARG A 304 -6.62 20.19 12.06
C ARG A 304 -6.91 19.53 13.41
N ILE A 305 -6.47 18.26 13.59
CA ILE A 305 -6.61 17.53 14.85
C ILE A 305 -5.82 18.24 15.95
N PHE A 306 -4.56 18.61 15.70
CA PHE A 306 -3.75 19.33 16.66
C PHE A 306 -4.26 20.75 16.96
N LYS A 307 -4.85 21.41 15.95
CA LYS A 307 -5.53 22.69 16.15
C LYS A 307 -6.73 22.54 17.09
N ALA A 308 -7.55 21.50 16.90
CA ALA A 308 -8.67 21.19 17.79
C ALA A 308 -8.21 20.80 19.20
N ALA A 309 -7.06 20.16 19.34
CA ALA A 309 -6.43 19.88 20.64
C ALA A 309 -5.90 21.13 21.38
N GLY A 310 -5.86 22.30 20.71
CA GLY A 310 -5.47 23.58 21.33
C GLY A 310 -4.12 24.16 20.88
N VAL A 311 -3.47 23.59 19.85
CA VAL A 311 -2.25 24.18 19.25
C VAL A 311 -2.68 25.33 18.31
N VAL A 312 -2.33 26.57 18.66
CA VAL A 312 -2.74 27.77 17.90
C VAL A 312 -1.72 28.15 16.82
N ASP A 313 -0.44 27.97 17.10
CA ASP A 313 0.63 28.38 16.19
C ASP A 313 0.76 27.40 15.01
N LYS A 314 0.58 27.92 13.79
CA LYS A 314 0.70 27.14 12.53
C LYS A 314 2.03 26.39 12.41
N ARG A 315 3.14 26.97 12.86
CA ARG A 315 4.46 26.31 12.81
C ARG A 315 4.54 25.13 13.76
N LYS A 316 3.98 25.27 14.97
CA LYS A 316 3.92 24.18 15.95
C LYS A 316 3.00 23.05 15.47
N LEU A 317 1.88 23.37 14.79
CA LEU A 317 1.02 22.39 14.15
C LEU A 317 1.78 21.55 13.10
N LEU A 318 2.51 22.22 12.22
CA LEU A 318 3.30 21.54 11.19
C LEU A 318 4.45 20.73 11.79
N LEU A 319 5.10 21.24 12.84
CA LEU A 319 6.17 20.52 13.54
C LEU A 319 5.64 19.25 14.23
N ALA A 320 4.49 19.33 14.89
CA ALA A 320 3.82 18.16 15.47
C ALA A 320 3.44 17.14 14.38
N THR A 321 3.03 17.61 13.20
CA THR A 321 2.74 16.74 12.06
C THR A 321 4.00 16.03 11.52
N VAL A 322 5.17 16.69 11.56
CA VAL A 322 6.46 16.02 11.26
C VAL A 322 6.68 14.85 12.21
N GLY A 323 6.35 14.99 13.50
CA GLY A 323 6.41 13.91 14.49
C GLY A 323 5.55 12.69 14.11
N VAL A 324 4.37 12.89 13.49
CA VAL A 324 3.54 11.81 12.95
C VAL A 324 4.31 11.05 11.85
N GLY A 325 4.94 11.77 10.93
CA GLY A 325 5.74 11.17 9.85
C GLY A 325 6.95 10.38 10.35
N VAL A 326 7.67 10.94 11.35
CA VAL A 326 8.80 10.25 12.00
C VAL A 326 8.32 8.95 12.66
N THR A 327 7.24 9.01 13.43
CA THR A 327 6.65 7.84 14.07
C THR A 327 6.26 6.78 13.04
N LYS A 328 5.54 7.17 11.98
CA LYS A 328 5.12 6.25 10.92
C LYS A 328 6.31 5.56 10.26
N THR A 329 7.33 6.32 9.87
CA THR A 329 8.53 5.79 9.20
C THR A 329 9.33 4.86 10.10
N LEU A 330 9.50 5.22 11.37
CA LEU A 330 10.22 4.40 12.35
C LEU A 330 9.52 3.06 12.58
N PHE A 331 8.21 3.09 12.84
CA PHE A 331 7.47 1.90 13.22
C PHE A 331 7.19 0.96 12.03
N ILE A 332 7.07 1.45 10.79
CA ILE A 332 6.98 0.57 9.62
C ILE A 332 8.33 -0.15 9.37
N PHE A 333 9.45 0.54 9.63
CA PHE A 333 10.76 -0.08 9.54
C PHE A 333 10.91 -1.20 10.58
N ILE A 334 10.50 -0.96 11.83
CA ILE A 334 10.49 -1.99 12.89
C ILE A 334 9.56 -3.15 12.50
N ALA A 335 8.38 -2.87 11.96
CA ALA A 335 7.40 -3.88 11.55
C ALA A 335 7.97 -4.86 10.52
N THR A 336 8.80 -4.40 9.58
CA THR A 336 9.43 -5.23 8.56
C THR A 336 10.26 -6.37 9.17
N PHE A 337 10.92 -6.13 10.31
CA PHE A 337 11.67 -7.17 11.02
C PHE A 337 10.82 -8.03 11.95
N LEU A 338 9.73 -7.48 12.49
CA LEU A 338 8.83 -8.23 13.38
C LEU A 338 7.91 -9.18 12.63
N LEU A 339 7.54 -8.84 11.40
CA LEU A 339 6.57 -9.57 10.60
C LEU A 339 6.90 -11.08 10.48
N ASP A 340 8.16 -11.39 10.20
CA ASP A 340 8.60 -12.78 10.04
C ASP A 340 8.88 -13.48 11.38
N ARG A 341 9.12 -12.72 12.46
CA ARG A 341 9.40 -13.27 13.78
C ARG A 341 8.15 -13.55 14.60
N VAL A 342 7.17 -12.66 14.59
CA VAL A 342 5.97 -12.73 15.46
C VAL A 342 4.82 -13.45 14.77
N GLY A 343 4.61 -13.20 13.48
CA GLY A 343 3.47 -13.72 12.71
C GLY A 343 2.43 -12.64 12.41
N ARG A 344 1.64 -12.89 11.35
CA ARG A 344 0.75 -11.89 10.77
C ARG A 344 -0.46 -11.60 11.67
N ARG A 345 -1.13 -12.66 12.12
CA ARG A 345 -2.33 -12.54 12.96
C ARG A 345 -2.03 -11.91 14.31
N VAL A 346 -0.94 -12.31 14.96
CA VAL A 346 -0.56 -11.79 16.28
C VAL A 346 -0.26 -10.31 16.21
N LEU A 347 0.54 -9.87 15.21
CA LEU A 347 0.85 -8.45 15.02
C LEU A 347 -0.40 -7.61 14.68
N LEU A 348 -1.33 -8.15 13.89
CA LEU A 348 -2.62 -7.50 13.62
C LEU A 348 -3.43 -7.30 14.90
N LEU A 349 -3.54 -8.32 15.73
CA LEU A 349 -4.29 -8.24 17.01
C LEU A 349 -3.66 -7.21 17.96
N ILE A 350 -2.34 -7.25 18.15
CA ILE A 350 -1.61 -6.29 18.97
C ILE A 350 -1.78 -4.87 18.43
N GLY A 351 -1.54 -4.70 17.12
CA GLY A 351 -1.65 -3.41 16.44
C GLY A 351 -3.06 -2.83 16.58
N THR A 352 -4.10 -3.61 16.24
CA THR A 352 -5.48 -3.14 16.30
C THR A 352 -5.93 -2.84 17.74
N THR A 353 -5.51 -3.64 18.73
CA THR A 353 -5.81 -3.35 20.13
C THR A 353 -5.20 -2.03 20.57
N GLY A 354 -3.92 -1.79 20.22
CA GLY A 354 -3.26 -0.53 20.53
C GLY A 354 -3.88 0.67 19.80
N MET A 355 -4.34 0.47 18.55
CA MET A 355 -5.07 1.49 17.80
C MET A 355 -6.38 1.87 18.48
N VAL A 356 -7.17 0.89 18.92
CA VAL A 356 -8.44 1.13 19.62
C VAL A 356 -8.21 1.91 20.92
N ALA A 357 -7.25 1.51 21.72
CA ALA A 357 -6.89 2.22 22.95
C ALA A 357 -6.47 3.67 22.66
N ALA A 358 -5.63 3.89 21.66
CA ALA A 358 -5.16 5.22 21.27
C ALA A 358 -6.30 6.11 20.73
N LEU A 359 -7.20 5.57 19.87
CA LEU A 359 -8.35 6.30 19.35
C LEU A 359 -9.35 6.68 20.45
N THR A 360 -9.60 5.77 21.40
CA THR A 360 -10.45 6.06 22.56
C THR A 360 -9.86 7.15 23.42
N THR A 361 -8.55 7.08 23.68
CA THR A 361 -7.81 8.11 24.43
C THR A 361 -7.84 9.46 23.71
N LEU A 362 -7.67 9.47 22.39
CA LEU A 362 -7.73 10.69 21.58
C LEU A 362 -9.15 11.29 21.59
N GLY A 363 -10.17 10.46 21.39
CA GLY A 363 -11.58 10.89 21.48
C GLY A 363 -11.91 11.50 22.83
N PHE A 364 -11.48 10.89 23.92
CA PHE A 364 -11.65 11.41 25.27
C PHE A 364 -10.94 12.76 25.47
N ALA A 365 -9.67 12.86 25.10
CA ALA A 365 -8.88 14.09 25.26
C ALA A 365 -9.49 15.26 24.48
N LEU A 366 -9.90 15.02 23.20
CA LEU A 366 -10.51 16.07 22.37
C LEU A 366 -11.89 16.49 22.89
N THR A 367 -12.68 15.56 23.40
CA THR A 367 -13.99 15.90 24.04
C THR A 367 -13.78 16.75 25.28
N MET A 368 -12.78 16.46 26.08
CA MET A 368 -12.47 17.28 27.25
C MET A 368 -12.02 18.72 26.87
N VAL A 369 -11.23 18.85 25.80
CA VAL A 369 -10.83 20.19 25.29
C VAL A 369 -12.04 20.96 24.78
N GLU A 370 -12.98 20.30 24.10
CA GLU A 370 -14.17 20.92 23.52
C GLU A 370 -15.14 21.45 24.59
N HIS A 371 -15.24 20.76 25.74
CA HIS A 371 -16.12 21.15 26.85
C HIS A 371 -15.47 22.05 27.91
N SER A 372 -14.21 22.43 27.73
CA SER A 372 -13.49 23.29 28.66
C SER A 372 -13.26 24.67 28.06
N GLU A 373 -13.56 25.71 28.83
CA GLU A 373 -13.22 27.10 28.48
C GLU A 373 -11.74 27.40 28.69
N GLU A 374 -11.07 26.62 29.54
CA GLU A 374 -9.64 26.78 29.87
C GLU A 374 -8.76 25.91 28.98
N LYS A 375 -7.53 26.36 28.73
CA LYS A 375 -6.51 25.57 28.02
C LYS A 375 -6.03 24.40 28.87
N LEU A 376 -6.53 23.21 28.57
CA LEU A 376 -6.11 21.98 29.26
C LEU A 376 -4.80 21.44 28.68
N MET A 377 -3.67 21.84 29.25
CA MET A 377 -2.35 21.39 28.77
C MET A 377 -2.17 19.88 28.83
N TRP A 378 -2.74 19.20 29.83
CA TRP A 378 -2.69 17.74 29.92
C TRP A 378 -3.46 17.05 28.77
N ALA A 379 -4.61 17.59 28.38
CA ALA A 379 -5.41 17.04 27.29
C ALA A 379 -4.74 17.27 25.93
N LEU A 380 -4.07 18.41 25.74
CA LEU A 380 -3.25 18.67 24.57
C LEU A 380 -2.10 17.65 24.45
N ILE A 381 -1.32 17.44 25.51
CA ILE A 381 -0.22 16.48 25.51
C ILE A 381 -0.76 15.07 25.28
N LEU A 382 -1.85 14.71 25.94
CA LEU A 382 -2.49 13.41 25.78
C LEU A 382 -2.98 13.18 24.33
N SER A 383 -3.56 14.21 23.69
CA SER A 383 -3.98 14.14 22.27
C SER A 383 -2.80 13.90 21.33
N ILE A 384 -1.69 14.63 21.52
CA ILE A 384 -0.49 14.45 20.70
C ILE A 384 0.09 13.04 20.88
N CYS A 385 0.23 12.58 22.12
CA CYS A 385 0.71 11.24 22.43
C CYS A 385 -0.21 10.16 21.85
N ALA A 386 -1.53 10.33 21.94
CA ALA A 386 -2.51 9.40 21.42
C ALA A 386 -2.43 9.29 19.88
N VAL A 387 -2.27 10.41 19.17
CA VAL A 387 -2.06 10.40 17.70
C VAL A 387 -0.79 9.62 17.34
N TYR A 388 0.33 9.89 18.02
CA TYR A 388 1.57 9.17 17.73
C TYR A 388 1.46 7.68 18.06
N THR A 389 0.82 7.34 19.17
CA THR A 389 0.57 5.95 19.58
C THR A 389 -0.31 5.22 18.57
N PHE A 390 -1.38 5.86 18.08
CA PHE A 390 -2.24 5.31 17.04
C PHE A 390 -1.46 5.01 15.76
N VAL A 391 -0.67 5.97 15.28
CA VAL A 391 0.15 5.83 14.07
C VAL A 391 1.22 4.74 14.24
N ALA A 392 1.83 4.64 15.43
CA ALA A 392 2.81 3.61 15.74
C ALA A 392 2.20 2.20 15.65
N PHE A 393 1.06 1.97 16.29
CA PHE A 393 0.38 0.68 16.27
C PHE A 393 -0.18 0.33 14.89
N PHE A 394 -0.71 1.31 14.14
CA PHE A 394 -1.09 1.12 12.75
C PHE A 394 0.09 0.68 11.89
N SER A 395 1.22 1.36 12.01
CA SER A 395 2.42 1.09 11.20
C SER A 395 3.09 -0.25 11.54
N MET A 396 2.90 -0.75 12.78
CA MET A 396 3.38 -2.09 13.17
C MET A 396 2.43 -3.21 12.76
N GLY A 397 1.14 -2.94 12.73
CA GLY A 397 0.08 -3.93 12.53
C GLY A 397 -0.56 -3.84 11.15
N MET A 398 -1.64 -3.07 11.05
CA MET A 398 -2.55 -3.05 9.91
C MET A 398 -1.85 -2.66 8.61
N GLY A 399 -1.03 -1.58 8.61
CA GLY A 399 -0.43 -1.02 7.40
C GLY A 399 0.32 -2.05 6.54
N PRO A 400 1.46 -2.59 7.00
CA PRO A 400 2.25 -3.50 6.18
C PRO A 400 1.63 -4.89 6.06
N ILE A 401 0.92 -5.36 7.12
CA ILE A 401 0.42 -6.74 7.15
C ILE A 401 -0.75 -6.93 6.19
N ALA A 402 -1.62 -5.94 6.00
CA ALA A 402 -2.74 -6.05 5.08
C ALA A 402 -2.29 -6.43 3.66
N TRP A 403 -1.20 -5.84 3.19
CA TRP A 403 -0.63 -6.10 1.86
C TRP A 403 0.04 -7.47 1.76
N VAL A 404 0.84 -7.82 2.77
CA VAL A 404 1.53 -9.11 2.82
C VAL A 404 0.52 -10.25 2.91
N TYR A 405 -0.42 -10.16 3.85
CA TYR A 405 -1.45 -11.16 4.07
C TYR A 405 -2.29 -11.40 2.82
N LEU A 406 -2.68 -10.33 2.11
CA LEU A 406 -3.42 -10.40 0.86
C LEU A 406 -2.68 -11.25 -0.20
N SER A 407 -1.37 -11.09 -0.31
CA SER A 407 -0.55 -11.86 -1.25
C SER A 407 -0.36 -13.32 -0.86
N GLU A 408 -0.48 -13.65 0.43
CA GLU A 408 -0.29 -15.00 0.98
C GLU A 408 -1.57 -15.85 0.93
N ILE A 409 -2.76 -15.25 1.05
CA ILE A 409 -4.02 -16.02 1.15
C ILE A 409 -4.60 -16.47 -0.18
N PHE A 410 -4.31 -15.76 -1.28
CA PHE A 410 -4.86 -16.13 -2.58
C PHE A 410 -4.10 -17.26 -3.28
N PRO A 411 -4.81 -18.30 -3.78
CA PRO A 411 -4.22 -19.31 -4.66
C PRO A 411 -3.57 -18.67 -5.90
N LEU A 412 -2.46 -19.25 -6.36
CA LEU A 412 -1.69 -18.70 -7.49
C LEU A 412 -2.54 -18.38 -8.74
N ARG A 413 -3.55 -19.23 -9.03
CA ARG A 413 -4.43 -19.10 -10.20
C ARG A 413 -5.30 -17.85 -10.22
N VAL A 414 -5.70 -17.32 -9.05
CA VAL A 414 -6.59 -16.16 -8.93
C VAL A 414 -5.94 -14.98 -8.18
N ARG A 415 -4.69 -15.11 -7.74
CA ARG A 415 -3.98 -14.16 -6.88
C ARG A 415 -3.98 -12.75 -7.44
N ALA A 416 -3.57 -12.57 -8.70
CA ALA A 416 -3.47 -11.23 -9.29
C ALA A 416 -4.81 -10.48 -9.28
N LEU A 417 -5.91 -11.20 -9.57
CA LEU A 417 -7.26 -10.62 -9.54
C LEU A 417 -7.75 -10.38 -8.13
N GLY A 418 -7.48 -11.31 -7.20
CA GLY A 418 -7.86 -11.17 -5.79
C GLY A 418 -7.16 -9.99 -5.12
N VAL A 419 -5.86 -9.86 -5.34
CA VAL A 419 -5.07 -8.68 -4.90
C VAL A 419 -5.63 -7.40 -5.53
N GLY A 420 -5.96 -7.41 -6.83
CA GLY A 420 -6.57 -6.27 -7.52
C GLY A 420 -7.89 -5.81 -6.88
N ILE A 421 -8.75 -6.75 -6.45
CA ILE A 421 -10.00 -6.42 -5.72
C ILE A 421 -9.67 -5.79 -4.36
N GLY A 422 -8.71 -6.35 -3.61
CA GLY A 422 -8.27 -5.78 -2.35
C GLY A 422 -7.78 -4.34 -2.51
N VAL A 423 -6.94 -4.07 -3.52
CA VAL A 423 -6.47 -2.72 -3.86
C VAL A 423 -7.64 -1.80 -4.18
N ALA A 424 -8.62 -2.26 -4.94
CA ALA A 424 -9.79 -1.45 -5.29
C ALA A 424 -10.59 -1.05 -4.04
N VAL A 425 -10.86 -2.00 -3.13
CA VAL A 425 -11.53 -1.73 -1.86
C VAL A 425 -10.73 -0.73 -1.02
N ASN A 426 -9.41 -0.95 -0.93
CA ASN A 426 -8.49 -0.06 -0.22
C ASN A 426 -8.58 1.39 -0.75
N ARG A 427 -8.53 1.61 -2.08
CA ARG A 427 -8.62 2.95 -2.66
C ARG A 427 -9.97 3.61 -2.46
N VAL A 428 -11.07 2.86 -2.60
CA VAL A 428 -12.42 3.37 -2.34
C VAL A 428 -12.57 3.78 -0.88
N MET A 429 -12.13 2.95 0.06
CA MET A 429 -12.23 3.26 1.49
C MET A 429 -11.34 4.45 1.88
N ASN A 430 -10.12 4.52 1.33
CA ASN A 430 -9.24 5.67 1.52
C ASN A 430 -9.92 6.98 1.07
N ALA A 431 -10.46 7.00 -0.15
CA ALA A 431 -11.20 8.16 -0.65
C ALA A 431 -12.41 8.49 0.23
N THR A 432 -13.20 7.47 0.63
CA THR A 432 -14.39 7.65 1.46
C THR A 432 -14.04 8.31 2.79
N VAL A 433 -13.04 7.79 3.51
CA VAL A 433 -12.63 8.35 4.81
C VAL A 433 -12.04 9.75 4.63
N SER A 434 -11.18 9.96 3.63
CA SER A 434 -10.58 11.27 3.35
C SER A 434 -11.61 12.34 3.01
N MET A 435 -12.65 12.00 2.23
CA MET A 435 -13.70 12.93 1.82
C MET A 435 -14.77 13.16 2.89
N SER A 436 -15.03 12.18 3.75
CA SER A 436 -16.13 12.26 4.73
C SER A 436 -15.71 12.78 6.10
N PHE A 437 -14.43 12.76 6.44
CA PHE A 437 -13.95 13.08 7.79
C PHE A 437 -14.41 14.45 8.31
N ILE A 438 -14.31 15.51 7.46
CA ILE A 438 -14.73 16.86 7.86
C ILE A 438 -16.24 16.90 8.14
N SER A 439 -17.05 16.26 7.30
CA SER A 439 -18.49 16.18 7.48
C SER A 439 -18.88 15.39 8.72
N ILE A 440 -18.16 14.28 8.99
CA ILE A 440 -18.39 13.45 10.17
C ILE A 440 -18.11 14.25 11.45
N TYR A 441 -16.93 14.86 11.59
CA TYR A 441 -16.62 15.55 12.84
C TYR A 441 -17.44 16.82 13.06
N LYS A 442 -17.97 17.43 12.01
CA LYS A 442 -18.94 18.52 12.13
C LYS A 442 -20.31 18.06 12.60
N ALA A 443 -20.70 16.83 12.25
CA ALA A 443 -21.99 16.25 12.65
C ALA A 443 -22.01 15.72 14.08
N ILE A 444 -20.92 15.10 14.54
CA ILE A 444 -20.83 14.36 15.81
C ILE A 444 -19.68 14.80 16.74
N THR A 445 -19.11 15.98 16.51
CA THR A 445 -17.89 16.51 17.13
C THR A 445 -16.60 15.77 16.72
N ILE A 446 -15.45 16.41 16.96
CA ILE A 446 -14.16 15.78 16.59
C ILE A 446 -13.84 14.60 17.52
N GLY A 447 -14.13 14.73 18.83
CA GLY A 447 -13.98 13.62 19.78
C GLY A 447 -14.90 12.44 19.44
N GLY A 448 -16.17 12.74 19.07
CA GLY A 448 -17.14 11.75 18.61
C GLY A 448 -16.69 10.98 17.37
N ALA A 449 -16.04 11.66 16.41
CA ALA A 449 -15.49 10.99 15.21
C ALA A 449 -14.42 9.97 15.58
N PHE A 450 -13.54 10.27 16.55
CA PHE A 450 -12.52 9.31 17.00
C PHE A 450 -13.11 8.16 17.82
N PHE A 451 -14.17 8.36 18.60
CA PHE A 451 -14.91 7.26 19.22
C PHE A 451 -15.59 6.35 18.19
N MET A 452 -16.13 6.93 17.10
CA MET A 452 -16.66 6.14 15.98
C MET A 452 -15.55 5.27 15.35
N PHE A 453 -14.38 5.84 15.08
CA PHE A 453 -13.22 5.07 14.57
C PHE A 453 -12.75 4.00 15.57
N ALA A 454 -12.78 4.27 16.87
CA ALA A 454 -12.49 3.28 17.90
C ALA A 454 -13.50 2.10 17.86
N GLY A 455 -14.79 2.39 17.68
CA GLY A 455 -15.83 1.38 17.47
C GLY A 455 -15.60 0.51 16.23
N LEU A 456 -15.24 1.13 15.11
CA LEU A 456 -14.84 0.39 13.90
C LEU A 456 -13.56 -0.43 14.12
N GLY A 457 -12.62 0.06 14.93
CA GLY A 457 -11.44 -0.67 15.37
C GLY A 457 -11.79 -1.92 16.21
N LEU A 458 -12.78 -1.85 17.10
CA LEU A 458 -13.30 -3.00 17.83
C LEU A 458 -13.94 -4.04 16.88
N CYS A 459 -14.71 -3.58 15.89
CA CYS A 459 -15.24 -4.47 14.85
C CYS A 459 -14.11 -5.13 14.05
N SER A 460 -13.06 -4.37 13.72
CA SER A 460 -11.85 -4.90 13.06
C SER A 460 -11.16 -5.96 13.91
N LEU A 461 -11.00 -5.72 15.22
CA LEU A 461 -10.40 -6.67 16.16
C LEU A 461 -11.18 -7.98 16.20
N ALA A 462 -12.51 -7.90 16.30
CA ALA A 462 -13.38 -9.06 16.23
C ALA A 462 -13.25 -9.80 14.89
N PHE A 463 -13.24 -9.06 13.77
CA PHE A 463 -13.07 -9.64 12.44
C PHE A 463 -11.74 -10.40 12.32
N ILE A 464 -10.62 -9.79 12.75
CA ILE A 464 -9.30 -10.43 12.73
C ILE A 464 -9.30 -11.69 13.60
N TYR A 465 -9.87 -11.61 14.79
CA TYR A 465 -9.90 -12.71 15.73
C TYR A 465 -10.68 -13.94 15.20
N PHE A 466 -11.85 -13.72 14.61
CA PHE A 466 -12.73 -14.81 14.17
C PHE A 466 -12.46 -15.28 12.73
N CYS A 467 -12.06 -14.38 11.83
CA CYS A 467 -12.01 -14.68 10.40
C CYS A 467 -10.61 -14.94 9.86
N MET A 468 -9.55 -14.44 10.54
CA MET A 468 -8.20 -14.51 9.98
C MET A 468 -7.37 -15.62 10.64
N PRO A 469 -6.98 -16.67 9.90
CA PRO A 469 -6.01 -17.65 10.39
C PRO A 469 -4.58 -17.13 10.33
N GLU A 470 -3.66 -17.74 11.10
CA GLU A 470 -2.23 -17.42 11.01
C GLU A 470 -1.60 -18.09 9.78
N THR A 471 -0.88 -17.30 8.99
CA THR A 471 -0.23 -17.75 7.74
C THR A 471 1.26 -17.98 7.88
N LYS A 472 1.88 -17.55 9.00
CA LYS A 472 3.32 -17.68 9.22
C LYS A 472 3.79 -19.12 9.08
N GLY A 473 4.82 -19.32 8.25
CA GLY A 473 5.49 -20.62 8.07
C GLY A 473 4.68 -21.67 7.32
N LYS A 474 3.54 -21.29 6.70
CA LYS A 474 2.70 -22.18 5.93
C LYS A 474 2.91 -21.99 4.43
N SER A 475 2.85 -23.10 3.68
CA SER A 475 2.82 -23.04 2.22
C SER A 475 1.48 -22.46 1.73
N LEU A 476 1.45 -22.01 0.47
CA LEU A 476 0.23 -21.41 -0.12
C LEU A 476 -0.90 -22.41 -0.22
N GLU A 477 -0.58 -23.69 -0.44
CA GLU A 477 -1.52 -24.80 -0.51
C GLU A 477 -2.11 -25.08 0.88
N GLU A 478 -1.28 -25.08 1.93
CA GLU A 478 -1.73 -25.24 3.30
C GLU A 478 -2.62 -24.07 3.75
N VAL A 479 -2.35 -22.87 3.29
CA VAL A 479 -3.20 -21.69 3.58
C VAL A 479 -4.57 -21.85 2.91
N GLU A 480 -4.65 -22.32 1.66
CA GLU A 480 -5.92 -22.60 0.99
C GLU A 480 -6.74 -23.65 1.74
N GLU A 481 -6.08 -24.72 2.24
CA GLU A 481 -6.73 -25.75 3.07
C GLU A 481 -7.28 -25.22 4.41
N LEU A 482 -6.60 -24.25 5.05
CA LEU A 482 -7.09 -23.65 6.30
C LEU A 482 -8.46 -22.99 6.13
N PHE A 483 -8.69 -22.36 4.98
CA PHE A 483 -9.99 -21.76 4.64
C PHE A 483 -11.05 -22.82 4.28
N GLY A 484 -10.62 -24.04 3.86
CA GLY A 484 -11.49 -25.19 3.58
C GLY A 484 -11.85 -26.02 4.80
N LYS A 485 -10.94 -26.24 5.75
CA LYS A 485 -11.11 -27.12 6.93
C LYS A 485 -12.19 -26.66 7.90
N LYS A 486 -12.44 -25.36 8.02
CA LYS A 486 -13.46 -24.80 8.93
C LYS A 486 -14.91 -25.25 8.62
N GLU A 487 -15.16 -25.91 7.48
CA GLU A 487 -16.46 -26.51 7.14
C GLU A 487 -16.64 -27.92 7.71
N ARG A 488 -15.57 -28.70 7.84
CA ARG A 488 -15.65 -30.05 8.41
C ARG A 488 -15.93 -30.02 9.92
N ASP A 489 -15.39 -29.02 10.62
CA ASP A 489 -15.59 -28.87 12.06
C ASP A 489 -16.94 -28.25 12.43
N LEU A 490 -17.66 -27.63 11.47
CA LEU A 490 -19.01 -27.08 11.66
C LEU A 490 -20.15 -28.07 11.29
N GLY A 491 -19.86 -29.33 10.97
CA GLY A 491 -20.85 -30.37 10.80
C GLY A 491 -21.78 -30.23 9.59
N ILE A 492 -21.39 -29.50 8.56
CA ILE A 492 -22.13 -29.48 7.28
C ILE A 492 -21.54 -30.56 6.36
N GLU A 493 -21.85 -31.80 6.62
CA GLU A 493 -21.74 -32.90 5.66
C GLU A 493 -22.73 -32.65 4.53
N THR A 494 -22.29 -32.00 3.44
CA THR A 494 -23.00 -32.10 2.16
C THR A 494 -22.76 -33.50 1.61
N THR A 495 -23.76 -34.34 1.74
CA THR A 495 -23.92 -35.67 1.16
C THR A 495 -23.51 -35.62 -0.32
N ARG A 496 -22.32 -36.12 -0.64
CA ARG A 496 -21.99 -36.51 -2.02
C ARG A 496 -22.75 -37.79 -2.26
N SER A 497 -23.91 -37.71 -2.91
CA SER A 497 -24.64 -38.83 -3.48
C SER A 497 -23.73 -39.62 -4.42
N ASN A 498 -23.51 -40.87 -4.07
CA ASN A 498 -23.00 -41.91 -4.95
C ASN A 498 -23.79 -41.93 -6.27
N VAL A 499 -23.16 -41.57 -7.36
CA VAL A 499 -23.56 -42.03 -8.66
C VAL A 499 -22.53 -43.07 -9.09
N GLN A 500 -22.81 -44.31 -8.70
CA GLN A 500 -22.29 -45.49 -9.42
C GLN A 500 -23.08 -45.59 -10.72
N HIS A 501 -22.41 -45.53 -11.83
CA HIS A 501 -22.95 -46.00 -13.10
C HIS A 501 -22.64 -47.51 -13.26
N PRO A 502 -23.60 -48.31 -13.76
CA PRO A 502 -23.40 -49.68 -14.11
C PRO A 502 -22.56 -49.88 -15.36
#